data_6e2072f4fda8fb095d0455b490d887bd
#
_entry.id   6e2072f4fda8fb095d0455b490d887bd
#
_cell.length_a   1.000
_cell.length_b   1.000
_cell.length_c   1.000
_cell.angle_alpha   90.00
_cell.angle_beta   90.00
_cell.angle_gamma   90.00
#
_symmetry.space_group_name_H-M   'P 1'
#
loop_
_entity.id
_entity.type
_entity.pdbx_description
1 polymer ?
#
loop_
_entity_poly.entity_id
_entity_poly.type
_entity_poly.pdbx_seq_one_letter_code
_entity_poly.pdbx_strand_id
1 'polypeptide(L)' 'MSSEVGVVSFVLRFVVDESPGASSHAVTSWRGLIRHVQSDAERHFVHWADAVAFIEQYVKVSDDPSTQNGL' A
#
# COMPACT_ATOMS: atom_id res chain seq x y z
N MET A 1 20.69 14.75 22.04
CA MET A 1 20.06 13.89 21.75
C MET A 1 20.09 13.47 20.42
N SER A 2 20.24 12.44 20.15
CA SER A 2 20.41 11.98 18.88
C SER A 2 19.16 11.80 18.22
N SER A 3 19.06 12.08 17.02
CA SER A 3 17.95 11.78 16.28
C SER A 3 18.19 10.55 15.57
N GLU A 4 17.30 9.63 15.66
CA GLU A 4 17.48 8.40 15.02
C GLU A 4 16.70 8.36 13.77
N VAL A 5 17.24 7.88 12.75
CA VAL A 5 16.58 7.71 11.48
C VAL A 5 16.17 6.29 11.38
N GLY A 6 14.88 6.06 11.34
CA GLY A 6 14.41 4.72 11.16
C GLY A 6 13.93 4.52 9.76
N VAL A 7 14.10 3.36 9.24
CA VAL A 7 13.65 3.03 7.90
C VAL A 7 12.57 1.99 8.02
N VAL A 8 11.41 2.26 7.43
CA VAL A 8 10.34 1.31 7.42
C VAL A 8 10.07 0.96 5.97
N SER A 9 10.19 -0.28 5.62
CA SER A 9 10.08 -0.70 4.24
C SER A 9 8.94 -1.65 4.03
N PHE A 10 8.32 -1.56 2.87
CA PHE A 10 7.24 -2.45 2.54
C PHE A 10 7.43 -2.98 1.12
N VAL A 11 6.94 -4.16 0.88
CA VAL A 11 6.96 -4.73 -0.46
C VAL A 11 5.52 -4.87 -0.88
N LEU A 12 5.17 -4.34 -2.03
CA LEU A 12 3.84 -4.50 -2.55
C LEU A 12 3.86 -5.35 -3.79
N ARG A 13 2.92 -6.27 -3.88
CA ARG A 13 2.82 -7.12 -5.03
C ARG A 13 1.39 -7.05 -5.52
N PHE A 14 1.19 -6.85 -6.79
CA PHE A 14 -0.14 -6.82 -7.36
C PHE A 14 -0.30 -7.99 -8.30
N VAL A 15 -1.37 -8.73 -8.14
CA VAL A 15 -1.69 -9.81 -9.04
C VAL A 15 -2.86 -9.33 -9.88
N VAL A 16 -2.63 -9.20 -11.15
CA VAL A 16 -3.62 -8.67 -12.04
C VAL A 16 -4.16 -9.79 -12.88
N ASP A 17 -5.46 -9.97 -12.85
CA ASP A 17 -6.05 -11.07 -13.53
C ASP A 17 -6.62 -10.53 -14.81
N GLU A 18 -6.06 -10.85 -15.91
CA GLU A 18 -6.54 -10.44 -17.19
C GLU A 18 -7.14 -11.59 -17.89
N SER A 19 -8.31 -11.44 -18.42
CA SER A 19 -8.93 -12.49 -19.15
C SER A 19 -8.86 -12.15 -20.59
N PRO A 20 -8.00 -12.72 -21.31
CA PRO A 20 -7.81 -12.35 -22.69
C PRO A 20 -9.02 -12.54 -23.53
N GLY A 21 -9.83 -13.41 -23.29
CA GLY A 21 -10.97 -13.58 -24.10
C GLY A 21 -12.11 -12.71 -23.71
N ALA A 22 -11.94 -11.86 -22.80
CA ALA A 22 -13.02 -11.10 -22.32
C ALA A 22 -13.37 -10.03 -23.28
N SER A 23 -14.53 -9.52 -23.17
CA SER A 23 -14.92 -8.52 -24.06
C SER A 23 -14.24 -7.24 -23.74
N SER A 24 -14.53 -6.25 -24.47
CA SER A 24 -13.87 -5.03 -24.26
C SER A 24 -14.25 -4.41 -22.95
N HIS A 25 -15.26 -4.90 -22.32
CA HIS A 25 -15.59 -4.41 -21.06
C HIS A 25 -14.99 -5.23 -20.00
N ALA A 26 -13.98 -5.92 -20.23
CA ALA A 26 -13.36 -6.78 -19.29
C ALA A 26 -13.00 -6.01 -18.08
N VAL A 27 -13.39 -6.42 -16.97
CA VAL A 27 -13.04 -5.82 -15.76
C VAL A 27 -11.76 -6.40 -15.34
N THR A 28 -10.76 -5.60 -15.17
CA THR A 28 -9.49 -6.08 -14.71
C THR A 28 -9.61 -6.25 -13.24
N SER A 29 -9.49 -7.45 -12.80
CA SER A 29 -9.53 -7.75 -11.42
C SER A 29 -8.15 -7.80 -10.87
N TRP A 30 -7.90 -7.24 -9.76
CA TRP A 30 -6.58 -7.29 -9.16
C TRP A 30 -6.67 -7.49 -7.67
N ARG A 31 -5.63 -8.01 -7.12
CA ARG A 31 -5.53 -8.13 -5.69
C ARG A 31 -4.09 -7.85 -5.31
N GLY A 32 -3.86 -7.44 -4.13
CA GLY A 32 -2.54 -7.08 -3.72
C GLY A 32 -2.11 -7.75 -2.45
N LEU A 33 -0.84 -7.74 -2.22
CA LEU A 33 -0.25 -8.23 -1.00
C LEU A 33 0.75 -7.19 -0.55
N ILE A 34 0.70 -6.80 0.70
CA ILE A 34 1.66 -5.87 1.22
C ILE A 34 2.37 -6.53 2.38
N ARG A 35 3.65 -6.41 2.46
CA ARG A 35 4.44 -7.00 3.51
C ARG A 35 5.34 -5.96 4.15
N HIS A 36 5.33 -5.91 5.47
CA HIS A 36 6.22 -5.03 6.19
C HIS A 36 7.53 -5.79 6.36
N VAL A 37 8.60 -5.27 5.80
CA VAL A 37 9.84 -6.02 5.68
C VAL A 37 10.42 -6.33 7.05
N GLN A 38 10.42 -5.39 7.96
CA GLN A 38 11.09 -5.58 9.23
C GLN A 38 10.39 -6.63 10.10
N SER A 39 9.08 -6.74 10.04
CA SER A 39 8.40 -7.72 10.86
C SER A 39 7.91 -8.91 10.10
N ASP A 40 7.99 -8.85 8.78
CA ASP A 40 7.52 -9.95 7.96
C ASP A 40 6.01 -10.09 8.03
N ALA A 41 5.29 -9.15 8.55
CA ALA A 41 3.85 -9.22 8.59
C ALA A 41 3.29 -8.94 7.20
N GLU A 42 2.27 -9.65 6.81
CA GLU A 42 1.70 -9.52 5.50
C GLU A 42 0.22 -9.29 5.56
N ARG A 43 -0.32 -8.63 4.59
CA ARG A 43 -1.75 -8.45 4.49
C ARG A 43 -2.17 -8.46 3.03
N HIS A 44 -3.20 -9.23 2.72
CA HIS A 44 -3.77 -9.21 1.38
C HIS A 44 -4.81 -8.11 1.34
N PHE A 45 -4.93 -7.46 0.21
CA PHE A 45 -5.90 -6.40 0.09
C PHE A 45 -6.45 -6.31 -1.32
N VAL A 46 -7.68 -5.85 -1.46
CA VAL A 46 -8.29 -5.61 -2.76
C VAL A 46 -8.74 -4.16 -2.84
N HIS A 47 -8.61 -3.39 -1.78
CA HIS A 47 -8.91 -1.98 -1.80
C HIS A 47 -7.66 -1.25 -1.33
N TRP A 48 -7.29 -0.22 -2.05
CA TRP A 48 -6.08 0.50 -1.72
C TRP A 48 -6.13 1.06 -0.30
N ALA A 49 -7.31 1.42 0.16
CA ALA A 49 -7.43 1.94 1.50
C ALA A 49 -6.97 0.94 2.55
N ASP A 50 -7.13 -0.33 2.28
CA ASP A 50 -6.71 -1.35 3.23
C ASP A 50 -5.19 -1.42 3.28
N ALA A 51 -4.54 -1.22 2.16
CA ALA A 51 -3.09 -1.21 2.15
C ALA A 51 -2.58 -0.01 2.93
N VAL A 52 -3.22 1.13 2.77
CA VAL A 52 -2.82 2.32 3.47
C VAL A 52 -3.02 2.13 4.97
N ALA A 53 -4.12 1.50 5.36
CA ALA A 53 -4.35 1.24 6.77
C ALA A 53 -3.27 0.35 7.36
N PHE A 54 -2.81 -0.61 6.59
CA PHE A 54 -1.75 -1.49 7.06
C PHE A 54 -0.45 -0.70 7.22
N ILE A 55 -0.14 0.16 6.28
CA ILE A 55 1.05 0.96 6.34
C ILE A 55 0.99 1.88 7.54
N GLU A 56 -0.17 2.41 7.83
CA GLU A 56 -0.28 3.34 8.92
C GLU A 56 -0.14 2.72 10.28
N GLN A 57 -0.12 1.43 10.37
CA GLN A 57 0.18 0.78 11.62
C GLN A 57 1.64 0.94 11.96
N TYR A 58 2.48 1.22 10.99
CA TYR A 58 3.91 1.30 11.19
C TYR A 58 4.43 2.72 10.95
N VAL A 59 3.78 3.47 10.10
CA VAL A 59 4.24 4.78 9.73
C VAL A 59 3.07 5.71 9.58
N LYS A 60 3.12 6.92 10.10
CA LYS A 60 2.10 7.81 9.87
C LYS A 60 2.31 8.52 8.59
N VAL A 61 1.67 8.14 7.56
CA VAL A 61 1.84 8.73 6.26
C VAL A 61 0.62 9.54 5.91
N SER A 62 0.14 10.33 6.79
CA SER A 62 -1.04 10.99 6.53
C SER A 62 -0.83 12.16 5.61
N ASP A 63 -1.68 12.36 4.68
CA ASP A 63 -1.56 13.38 3.72
C ASP A 63 -2.41 14.51 4.20
N ASP A 64 -2.02 15.20 5.20
CA ASP A 64 -2.78 16.19 5.81
C ASP A 64 -2.67 17.47 5.03
N PRO A 65 -3.71 17.96 4.48
CA PRO A 65 -3.61 19.09 3.65
C PRO A 65 -3.13 20.29 4.38
N SER A 66 -3.41 20.42 5.62
CA SER A 66 -2.93 21.54 6.31
C SER A 66 -1.48 21.51 6.48
N THR A 67 -0.90 20.38 6.52
CA THR A 67 0.45 20.26 6.61
C THR A 67 1.05 20.52 5.34
N GLN A 68 0.54 19.99 4.33
CA GLN A 68 1.21 20.07 3.18
C GLN A 68 1.05 21.29 2.52
N ASN A 69 0.19 22.08 2.87
CA ASN A 69 0.09 23.16 2.25
C ASN A 69 0.91 24.10 2.61
N GLY A 70 1.75 23.87 3.12
CA GLY A 70 2.56 24.71 3.48
C GLY A 70 2.71 25.69 2.57
N LEU A 71 2.20 25.72 1.74
CA LEU A 71 2.31 26.65 0.87
C LEU A 71 1.54 27.55 0.97
#